data_af7c04d51c4f059b49bb87d2aae18134
#
_entry.id   af7c04d51c4f059b49bb87d2aae18134
#
_cell.length_a   1.000
_cell.length_b   1.000
_cell.length_c   1.000
_cell.angle_alpha   90.00
_cell.angle_beta   90.00
_cell.angle_gamma   90.00
#
_symmetry.space_group_name_H-M   'P 1'
#
loop_
_entity.id
_entity.type
_entity.pdbx_description
1 polymer ?
#
loop_
_entity_poly.entity_id
_entity_poly.type
_entity_poly.pdbx_seq_one_letter_code
_entity_poly.pdbx_strand_id
1 'polypeptide(L)'
;YFLYILHIFNVDSAIGKYRRGDKMETYAIKNLSFRYPETGIDVLKDITFSVNEGEFITVCGPSGCGKSTLLRHLKPDLSPHGVLSGEIFFEEKPISDLSHREQSSKIGFVMQSPENQIVTDKVWHELAFGLESLGYDNNTIRKRVAETASFFGIQNYFEKSVLELSGGQKQILNLASIMAMQPSVLILDEPTSQLDPIAASEFLHCVSRINHELGTTVIITEHRLDEVLPLSDR
;
A
#
# COMPACT_ATOMS: atom_id res chain seq x y z
N TYR A 1 -4.22 9.78 -30.67
CA TYR A 1 -3.90 10.47 -29.47
C TYR A 1 -5.03 10.25 -28.49
N PHE A 2 -5.01 9.15 -27.73
CA PHE A 2 -6.13 8.71 -26.90
C PHE A 2 -5.94 9.22 -25.47
N LEU A 3 -6.87 10.04 -25.02
CA LEU A 3 -7.12 10.30 -23.60
C LEU A 3 -7.59 8.98 -22.96
N TYR A 4 -6.74 8.31 -22.23
CA TYR A 4 -7.17 7.20 -21.37
C TYR A 4 -7.54 7.76 -20.02
N ILE A 5 -8.84 7.86 -19.81
CA ILE A 5 -9.45 8.15 -18.51
C ILE A 5 -9.20 6.93 -17.64
N LEU A 6 -8.73 7.15 -16.41
CA LEU A 6 -8.74 6.15 -15.35
C LEU A 6 -10.21 5.71 -15.17
N HIS A 7 -10.60 4.55 -15.73
CA HIS A 7 -11.89 3.97 -15.44
C HIS A 7 -11.84 3.34 -14.05
N ILE A 8 -12.24 4.11 -13.05
CA ILE A 8 -12.69 3.54 -11.79
C ILE A 8 -14.06 2.97 -12.09
N PHE A 9 -14.14 1.66 -12.27
CA PHE A 9 -15.42 0.98 -12.45
C PHE A 9 -16.23 1.13 -11.17
N ASN A 10 -17.25 1.97 -11.24
CA ASN A 10 -18.28 2.04 -10.22
C ASN A 10 -19.20 0.82 -10.42
N VAL A 11 -18.90 -0.29 -9.73
CA VAL A 11 -19.70 -1.52 -9.76
C VAL A 11 -20.77 -1.45 -8.68
N ASP A 12 -21.60 -0.40 -8.70
CA ASP A 12 -22.69 -0.23 -7.75
C ASP A 12 -23.95 -1.07 -8.06
N SER A 13 -23.93 -2.01 -8.99
CA SER A 13 -25.18 -2.65 -9.42
C SER A 13 -25.31 -4.16 -9.36
N ALA A 14 -24.38 -4.94 -8.83
CA ALA A 14 -24.49 -6.39 -8.99
C ALA A 14 -24.12 -7.32 -7.83
N ILE A 15 -23.79 -6.88 -6.61
CA ILE A 15 -23.56 -7.82 -5.50
C ILE A 15 -24.29 -7.35 -4.24
N GLY A 16 -25.08 -8.31 -3.74
CA GLY A 16 -26.04 -8.32 -2.67
C GLY A 16 -25.82 -7.41 -1.47
N LYS A 17 -26.96 -6.88 -1.02
CA LYS A 17 -27.22 -6.20 0.23
C LYS A 17 -26.53 -6.89 1.46
N TYR A 18 -25.28 -6.51 1.76
CA TYR A 18 -24.81 -6.56 3.14
C TYR A 18 -25.11 -5.20 3.80
N ARG A 19 -25.72 -5.21 4.97
CA ARG A 19 -26.03 -4.03 5.77
C ARG A 19 -24.73 -3.25 5.99
N ARG A 20 -24.58 -2.10 5.33
CA ARG A 20 -23.64 -1.05 5.69
C ARG A 20 -24.06 -0.50 7.05
N GLY A 21 -23.43 -0.96 8.14
CA GLY A 21 -23.20 -0.10 9.28
C GLY A 21 -22.20 0.97 8.81
N ASP A 22 -22.31 2.20 9.31
CA ASP A 22 -21.48 3.34 8.91
C ASP A 22 -19.99 2.99 9.02
N LYS A 23 -19.37 2.52 7.91
CA LYS A 23 -17.92 2.35 7.84
C LYS A 23 -17.33 3.75 7.69
N MET A 24 -16.32 4.06 8.51
CA MET A 24 -15.61 5.33 8.43
C MET A 24 -14.85 5.42 7.11
N GLU A 25 -14.89 6.57 6.45
CA GLU A 25 -14.05 6.84 5.28
C GLU A 25 -12.60 6.97 5.73
N THR A 26 -11.74 6.09 5.20
CA THR A 26 -10.30 6.16 5.41
C THR A 26 -9.65 7.20 4.51
N TYR A 27 -10.05 7.23 3.24
CA TYR A 27 -9.68 8.30 2.31
C TYR A 27 -10.91 8.90 1.64
N ALA A 28 -10.92 10.23 1.49
CA ALA A 28 -11.78 10.94 0.57
C ALA A 28 -10.93 11.80 -0.37
N ILE A 29 -11.00 11.52 -1.66
CA ILE A 29 -10.30 12.23 -2.73
C ILE A 29 -11.32 13.04 -3.52
N LYS A 30 -11.08 14.36 -3.68
CA LYS A 30 -12.02 15.28 -4.33
C LYS A 30 -11.34 16.09 -5.41
N ASN A 31 -11.78 15.91 -6.65
CA ASN A 31 -11.34 16.67 -7.84
C ASN A 31 -9.82 16.74 -7.99
N LEU A 32 -9.11 15.66 -7.64
CA LEU A 32 -7.65 15.61 -7.66
C LEU A 32 -7.14 15.68 -9.08
N SER A 33 -6.32 16.67 -9.37
CA SER A 33 -5.59 16.80 -10.64
C SER A 33 -4.13 17.07 -10.37
N PHE A 34 -3.24 16.47 -11.16
CA PHE A 34 -1.80 16.61 -10.98
C PHE A 34 -1.08 16.68 -12.33
N ARG A 35 -0.09 17.58 -12.39
CA ARG A 35 0.80 17.80 -13.54
C ARG A 35 2.26 17.88 -13.11
N TYR A 36 3.12 17.11 -13.77
CA TYR A 36 4.57 17.27 -13.63
C TYR A 36 5.04 18.59 -14.26
N PRO A 37 6.07 19.26 -13.70
CA PRO A 37 6.48 20.60 -14.15
C PRO A 37 6.82 20.70 -15.64
N GLU A 38 7.40 19.63 -16.22
CA GLU A 38 7.94 19.63 -17.58
C GLU A 38 6.98 19.13 -18.66
N THR A 39 5.86 18.49 -18.27
CA THR A 39 5.02 17.77 -19.23
C THR A 39 3.91 18.61 -19.85
N GLY A 40 3.48 19.68 -19.20
CA GLY A 40 2.35 20.50 -19.65
C GLY A 40 0.99 19.77 -19.70
N ILE A 41 0.96 18.47 -19.37
CA ILE A 41 -0.21 17.60 -19.45
C ILE A 41 -0.57 17.11 -18.05
N ASP A 42 -1.87 17.12 -17.73
CA ASP A 42 -2.36 16.56 -16.48
C ASP A 42 -2.29 15.03 -16.52
N VAL A 43 -1.49 14.45 -15.60
CA VAL A 43 -1.35 13.01 -15.43
C VAL A 43 -2.53 12.44 -14.64
N LEU A 44 -3.00 13.19 -13.64
CA LEU A 44 -4.27 12.94 -12.97
C LEU A 44 -5.21 14.07 -13.35
N LYS A 45 -6.49 13.75 -13.62
CA LYS A 45 -7.47 14.73 -14.05
C LYS A 45 -8.81 14.45 -13.37
N ASP A 46 -9.20 15.36 -12.48
CA ASP A 46 -10.52 15.39 -11.83
C ASP A 46 -10.90 14.04 -11.16
N ILE A 47 -9.95 13.44 -10.45
CA ILE A 47 -10.14 12.15 -9.78
C ILE A 47 -10.92 12.38 -8.48
N THR A 48 -12.07 11.70 -8.36
CA THR A 48 -12.92 11.77 -7.17
C THR A 48 -13.37 10.36 -6.78
N PHE A 49 -13.01 9.91 -5.59
CA PHE A 49 -13.48 8.65 -5.00
C PHE A 49 -13.21 8.62 -3.50
N SER A 50 -13.83 7.67 -2.79
CA SER A 50 -13.55 7.41 -1.37
C SER A 50 -13.15 5.96 -1.15
N VAL A 51 -12.44 5.72 -0.05
CA VAL A 51 -12.00 4.41 0.42
C VAL A 51 -12.49 4.23 1.84
N ASN A 52 -13.20 3.14 2.11
CA ASN A 52 -13.72 2.85 3.45
C ASN A 52 -12.72 1.99 4.24
N GLU A 53 -12.85 2.03 5.57
CA GLU A 53 -12.06 1.19 6.47
C GLU A 53 -12.22 -0.30 6.16
N GLY A 54 -11.09 -1.02 6.07
CA GLY A 54 -11.03 -2.45 5.77
C GLY A 54 -11.40 -2.81 4.33
N GLU A 55 -11.57 -1.84 3.42
CA GLU A 55 -11.84 -2.09 2.01
C GLU A 55 -10.57 -2.52 1.27
N PHE A 56 -10.70 -3.48 0.35
CA PHE A 56 -9.63 -3.89 -0.57
C PHE A 56 -9.92 -3.32 -1.97
N ILE A 57 -9.13 -2.34 -2.40
CA ILE A 57 -9.32 -1.64 -3.69
C ILE A 57 -8.18 -1.96 -4.64
N THR A 58 -8.53 -2.35 -5.88
CA THR A 58 -7.57 -2.49 -6.97
C THR A 58 -7.69 -1.35 -7.98
N VAL A 59 -6.59 -0.61 -8.16
CA VAL A 59 -6.50 0.46 -9.16
C VAL A 59 -5.92 -0.10 -10.45
N CYS A 60 -6.75 -0.21 -11.47
CA CYS A 60 -6.41 -0.79 -12.76
C CYS A 60 -6.21 0.29 -13.83
N GLY A 61 -5.43 -0.03 -14.86
CA GLY A 61 -5.24 0.82 -16.03
C GLY A 61 -3.93 0.52 -16.76
N PRO A 62 -3.75 1.01 -18.00
CA PRO A 62 -2.53 0.79 -18.77
C PRO A 62 -1.30 1.41 -18.11
N SER A 63 -0.10 0.91 -18.49
CA SER A 63 1.15 1.49 -18.01
C SER A 63 1.24 2.98 -18.41
N GLY A 64 1.73 3.80 -17.47
CA GLY A 64 1.87 5.25 -17.68
C GLY A 64 0.59 6.08 -17.53
N CYS A 65 -0.55 5.49 -17.17
CA CYS A 65 -1.82 6.24 -16.97
C CYS A 65 -1.91 7.01 -15.65
N GLY A 66 -0.88 6.97 -14.79
CA GLY A 66 -0.86 7.74 -13.54
C GLY A 66 -1.16 6.96 -12.27
N LYS A 67 -1.27 5.60 -12.29
CA LYS A 67 -1.54 4.77 -11.11
C LYS A 67 -0.55 5.05 -9.97
N SER A 68 0.73 4.89 -10.21
CA SER A 68 1.78 5.14 -9.21
C SER A 68 1.79 6.60 -8.73
N THR A 69 1.47 7.54 -9.63
CA THR A 69 1.35 8.95 -9.27
C THR A 69 0.19 9.15 -8.28
N LEU A 70 -0.98 8.54 -8.54
CA LEU A 70 -2.11 8.58 -7.64
C LEU A 70 -1.76 7.98 -6.27
N LEU A 71 -1.19 6.76 -6.25
CA LEU A 71 -0.83 6.09 -4.99
C LEU A 71 0.16 6.91 -4.15
N ARG A 72 1.14 7.56 -4.79
CA ARG A 72 2.12 8.40 -4.08
C ARG A 72 1.49 9.63 -3.44
N HIS A 73 0.44 10.21 -4.04
CA HIS A 73 -0.28 11.33 -3.43
C HIS A 73 -1.10 10.91 -2.19
N LEU A 74 -1.40 9.61 -2.02
CA LEU A 74 -2.04 9.10 -0.80
C LEU A 74 -1.08 8.99 0.40
N LYS A 75 0.23 9.22 0.19
CA LYS A 75 1.25 9.33 1.25
C LYS A 75 2.11 10.57 0.98
N PRO A 76 1.88 11.70 1.65
CA PRO A 76 2.53 12.99 1.34
C PRO A 76 4.05 12.94 1.26
N ASP A 77 4.71 12.13 2.11
CA ASP A 77 6.18 11.95 2.08
C ASP A 77 6.69 11.39 0.74
N LEU A 78 5.82 10.77 -0.07
CA LEU A 78 6.14 10.20 -1.38
C LEU A 78 5.56 11.02 -2.54
N SER A 79 4.83 12.10 -2.25
CA SER A 79 4.20 12.92 -3.29
C SER A 79 5.24 13.50 -4.25
N PRO A 80 5.07 13.30 -5.56
CA PRO A 80 5.98 13.87 -6.55
C PRO A 80 5.85 15.40 -6.60
N HIS A 81 6.95 16.06 -6.95
CA HIS A 81 6.93 17.50 -7.16
C HIS A 81 6.14 17.84 -8.44
N GLY A 82 5.27 18.85 -8.34
CA GLY A 82 4.43 19.28 -9.46
C GLY A 82 3.31 20.22 -9.04
N VAL A 83 2.38 20.47 -9.96
CA VAL A 83 1.19 21.27 -9.72
C VAL A 83 0.04 20.34 -9.36
N LEU A 84 -0.36 20.39 -8.09
CA LEU A 84 -1.49 19.64 -7.52
C LEU A 84 -2.68 20.56 -7.31
N SER A 85 -3.88 20.09 -7.63
CA SER A 85 -5.14 20.72 -7.29
C SER A 85 -6.15 19.67 -6.84
N GLY A 86 -7.20 20.11 -6.14
CA GLY A 86 -8.13 19.22 -5.44
C GLY A 86 -7.71 18.94 -4.01
N GLU A 87 -8.39 18.03 -3.34
CA GLU A 87 -8.22 17.75 -1.92
C GLU A 87 -8.14 16.25 -1.66
N ILE A 88 -7.28 15.87 -0.73
CA ILE A 88 -7.20 14.50 -0.19
C ILE A 88 -7.38 14.59 1.32
N PHE A 89 -8.34 13.84 1.84
CA PHE A 89 -8.56 13.68 3.27
C PHE A 89 -8.18 12.25 3.67
N PHE A 90 -7.58 12.13 4.84
CA PHE A 90 -7.29 10.88 5.51
C PHE A 90 -7.92 10.91 6.91
N GLU A 91 -8.84 9.97 7.21
CA GLU A 91 -9.59 9.95 8.48
C GLU A 91 -10.17 11.34 8.81
N GLU A 92 -10.88 11.94 7.83
CA GLU A 92 -11.51 13.27 7.91
C GLU A 92 -10.56 14.47 8.01
N LYS A 93 -9.25 14.27 8.13
CA LYS A 93 -8.23 15.36 8.15
C LYS A 93 -7.65 15.59 6.77
N PRO A 94 -7.37 16.84 6.37
CA PRO A 94 -6.54 17.08 5.18
C PRO A 94 -5.23 16.31 5.30
N ILE A 95 -4.85 15.59 4.24
CA ILE A 95 -3.67 14.71 4.29
C ILE A 95 -2.37 15.52 4.50
N SER A 96 -2.35 16.79 4.09
CA SER A 96 -1.25 17.73 4.33
C SER A 96 -0.99 18.02 5.82
N ASP A 97 -2.01 17.82 6.66
CA ASP A 97 -1.94 18.14 8.09
C ASP A 97 -1.43 16.96 8.93
N LEU A 98 -1.18 15.81 8.28
CA LEU A 98 -0.59 14.65 8.95
C LEU A 98 0.89 14.90 9.22
N SER A 99 1.30 14.72 10.48
CA SER A 99 2.72 14.71 10.85
C SER A 99 3.45 13.53 10.19
N HIS A 100 4.78 13.64 9.99
CA HIS A 100 5.60 12.53 9.49
C HIS A 100 5.43 11.25 10.32
N ARG A 101 5.27 11.37 11.63
CA ARG A 101 5.02 10.22 12.51
C ARG A 101 3.69 9.55 12.21
N GLU A 102 2.62 10.31 12.01
CA GLU A 102 1.30 9.78 11.64
C GLU A 102 1.34 9.10 10.28
N GLN A 103 1.96 9.74 9.28
CA GLN A 103 2.12 9.15 7.95
C GLN A 103 2.89 7.83 8.00
N SER A 104 4.02 7.79 8.73
CA SER A 104 4.87 6.60 8.84
C SER A 104 4.20 5.47 9.60
N SER A 105 3.40 5.78 10.64
CA SER A 105 2.75 4.75 11.47
C SER A 105 1.41 4.27 10.91
N LYS A 106 0.65 5.13 10.21
CA LYS A 106 -0.71 4.82 9.75
C LYS A 106 -0.78 4.39 8.28
N ILE A 107 0.14 4.84 7.44
CA ILE A 107 0.12 4.59 6.00
C ILE A 107 1.34 3.80 5.60
N GLY A 108 1.18 2.48 5.44
CA GLY A 108 2.19 1.59 4.86
C GLY A 108 2.27 1.77 3.34
N PHE A 109 3.47 1.76 2.77
CA PHE A 109 3.66 1.83 1.32
C PHE A 109 4.68 0.78 0.87
N VAL A 110 4.29 -0.11 -0.03
CA VAL A 110 5.15 -1.14 -0.63
C VAL A 110 5.44 -0.72 -2.07
N MET A 111 6.72 -0.53 -2.39
CA MET A 111 7.17 -0.19 -3.75
C MET A 111 7.32 -1.44 -4.61
N GLN A 112 7.38 -1.22 -5.92
CA GLN A 112 7.57 -2.25 -6.93
C GLN A 112 8.85 -3.09 -6.70
N SER A 113 9.94 -2.45 -6.25
CA SER A 113 11.22 -3.12 -5.98
C SER A 113 11.54 -3.11 -4.49
N PRO A 114 11.60 -4.28 -3.81
CA PRO A 114 11.94 -4.36 -2.39
C PRO A 114 13.38 -3.88 -2.12
N GLU A 115 14.27 -4.01 -3.09
CA GLU A 115 15.67 -3.61 -2.95
C GLU A 115 15.84 -2.09 -2.76
N ASN A 116 14.84 -1.30 -3.15
CA ASN A 116 14.84 0.15 -2.93
C ASN A 116 14.27 0.55 -1.55
N GLN A 117 13.69 -0.39 -0.81
CA GLN A 117 13.07 -0.11 0.49
C GLN A 117 13.80 -0.77 1.65
N ILE A 118 14.35 -1.96 1.46
CA ILE A 118 15.11 -2.65 2.50
C ILE A 118 16.42 -1.89 2.76
N VAL A 119 16.64 -1.51 4.03
CA VAL A 119 17.77 -0.64 4.43
C VAL A 119 18.77 -1.34 5.32
N THR A 120 18.43 -2.48 5.92
CA THR A 120 19.31 -3.21 6.83
C THR A 120 19.91 -4.46 6.20
N ASP A 121 20.94 -5.03 6.83
CA ASP A 121 21.64 -6.23 6.35
C ASP A 121 21.09 -7.55 6.91
N LYS A 122 20.26 -7.48 7.98
CA LYS A 122 19.68 -8.63 8.67
C LYS A 122 18.16 -8.59 8.66
N VAL A 123 17.54 -9.76 8.49
CA VAL A 123 16.09 -9.91 8.46
C VAL A 123 15.43 -9.38 9.74
N TRP A 124 15.90 -9.79 10.91
CA TRP A 124 15.33 -9.35 12.18
C TRP A 124 15.45 -7.84 12.39
N HIS A 125 16.56 -7.24 11.92
CA HIS A 125 16.79 -5.80 12.04
C HIS A 125 15.88 -5.01 11.11
N GLU A 126 15.64 -5.52 9.89
CA GLU A 126 14.66 -4.92 8.97
C GLU A 126 13.25 -4.88 9.57
N LEU A 127 12.83 -5.96 10.25
CA LEU A 127 11.55 -5.98 10.97
C LEU A 127 11.47 -4.96 12.13
N ALA A 128 12.60 -4.69 12.77
CA ALA A 128 12.69 -3.77 13.92
C ALA A 128 12.82 -2.30 13.49
N PHE A 129 13.43 -2.04 12.33
CA PHE A 129 13.89 -0.72 11.89
C PHE A 129 12.80 0.36 11.94
N GLY A 130 11.60 0.08 11.40
CA GLY A 130 10.48 1.03 11.42
C GLY A 130 10.01 1.36 12.83
N LEU A 131 9.98 0.35 13.72
CA LEU A 131 9.59 0.52 15.12
C LEU A 131 10.62 1.34 15.92
N GLU A 132 11.91 1.10 15.67
CA GLU A 132 13.02 1.86 16.26
C GLU A 132 12.95 3.33 15.83
N SER A 133 12.72 3.56 14.52
CA SER A 133 12.58 4.91 13.96
C SER A 133 11.38 5.67 14.54
N LEU A 134 10.31 4.97 14.88
CA LEU A 134 9.15 5.54 15.58
C LEU A 134 9.36 5.69 17.09
N GLY A 135 10.51 5.26 17.64
CA GLY A 135 10.87 5.41 19.04
C GLY A 135 10.07 4.53 20.00
N TYR A 136 9.67 3.32 19.56
CA TYR A 136 9.08 2.33 20.46
C TYR A 136 10.12 1.78 21.44
N ASP A 137 9.67 1.36 22.62
CA ASP A 137 10.54 0.70 23.61
C ASP A 137 10.93 -0.71 23.17
N ASN A 138 12.07 -1.21 23.69
CA ASN A 138 12.63 -2.51 23.32
C ASN A 138 11.67 -3.70 23.56
N ASN A 139 10.81 -3.65 24.57
CA ASN A 139 9.88 -4.74 24.85
C ASN A 139 8.76 -4.78 23.81
N THR A 140 8.24 -3.61 23.44
CA THR A 140 7.26 -3.46 22.35
C THR A 140 7.85 -3.90 21.02
N ILE A 141 9.09 -3.48 20.68
CA ILE A 141 9.78 -3.89 19.46
C ILE A 141 9.92 -5.41 19.39
N ARG A 142 10.47 -6.04 20.44
CA ARG A 142 10.64 -7.51 20.48
C ARG A 142 9.33 -8.26 20.30
N LYS A 143 8.26 -7.80 20.97
CA LYS A 143 6.94 -8.41 20.86
C LYS A 143 6.41 -8.32 19.43
N ARG A 144 6.37 -7.11 18.86
CA ARG A 144 5.85 -6.88 17.49
C ARG A 144 6.67 -7.60 16.43
N VAL A 145 7.98 -7.60 16.53
CA VAL A 145 8.87 -8.33 15.63
C VAL A 145 8.60 -9.83 15.69
N ALA A 146 8.44 -10.41 16.88
CA ALA A 146 8.12 -11.83 17.02
C ALA A 146 6.73 -12.20 16.46
N GLU A 147 5.71 -11.38 16.73
CA GLU A 147 4.36 -11.53 16.20
C GLU A 147 4.36 -11.44 14.67
N THR A 148 5.04 -10.44 14.12
CA THR A 148 5.17 -10.24 12.67
C THR A 148 5.92 -11.40 12.02
N ALA A 149 7.06 -11.81 12.57
CA ALA A 149 7.85 -12.94 12.06
C ALA A 149 6.99 -14.23 12.04
N SER A 150 6.15 -14.42 13.05
CA SER A 150 5.23 -15.57 13.13
C SER A 150 4.13 -15.48 12.06
N PHE A 151 3.49 -14.33 11.90
CA PHE A 151 2.41 -14.13 10.93
C PHE A 151 2.88 -14.38 9.48
N PHE A 152 4.08 -13.88 9.14
CA PHE A 152 4.65 -13.98 7.79
C PHE A 152 5.47 -15.25 7.55
N GLY A 153 5.66 -16.13 8.55
CA GLY A 153 6.45 -17.34 8.41
C GLY A 153 7.96 -17.10 8.23
N ILE A 154 8.49 -16.01 8.77
CA ILE A 154 9.88 -15.55 8.59
C ILE A 154 10.86 -16.28 9.54
N GLN A 155 10.38 -17.05 10.52
CA GLN A 155 11.19 -17.63 11.59
C GLN A 155 12.40 -18.44 11.07
N ASN A 156 12.23 -19.17 9.96
CA ASN A 156 13.27 -20.05 9.41
C ASN A 156 14.49 -19.31 8.83
N TYR A 157 14.34 -18.01 8.56
CA TYR A 157 15.44 -17.19 8.01
C TYR A 157 15.61 -15.87 8.77
N PHE A 158 15.11 -15.80 10.00
CA PHE A 158 15.12 -14.61 10.86
C PHE A 158 16.53 -14.04 11.08
N GLU A 159 17.53 -14.91 11.25
CA GLU A 159 18.93 -14.54 11.49
C GLU A 159 19.76 -14.37 10.21
N LYS A 160 19.18 -14.65 9.05
CA LYS A 160 19.90 -14.57 7.78
C LYS A 160 20.22 -13.13 7.39
N SER A 161 21.22 -13.00 6.51
CA SER A 161 21.43 -11.77 5.77
C SER A 161 20.32 -11.58 4.72
N VAL A 162 19.90 -10.35 4.52
CA VAL A 162 18.93 -9.98 3.44
C VAL A 162 19.47 -10.39 2.06
N LEU A 163 20.78 -10.39 1.87
CA LEU A 163 21.42 -10.80 0.62
C LEU A 163 21.22 -12.29 0.28
N GLU A 164 20.94 -13.13 1.29
CA GLU A 164 20.71 -14.57 1.11
C GLU A 164 19.26 -14.89 0.71
N LEU A 165 18.37 -13.90 0.68
CA LEU A 165 16.96 -14.08 0.41
C LEU A 165 16.67 -14.09 -1.09
N SER A 166 15.70 -14.93 -1.49
CA SER A 166 15.10 -14.86 -2.84
C SER A 166 14.29 -13.56 -3.02
N GLY A 167 13.98 -13.20 -4.26
CA GLY A 167 13.16 -12.02 -4.57
C GLY A 167 11.80 -12.04 -3.84
N GLY A 168 11.11 -13.18 -3.84
CA GLY A 168 9.86 -13.36 -3.11
C GLY A 168 10.02 -13.20 -1.60
N GLN A 169 11.08 -13.76 -1.02
CA GLN A 169 11.38 -13.60 0.41
C GLN A 169 11.70 -12.15 0.78
N LYS A 170 12.43 -11.42 -0.08
CA LYS A 170 12.68 -9.98 0.10
C LYS A 170 11.38 -9.18 0.08
N GLN A 171 10.46 -9.50 -0.84
CA GLN A 171 9.18 -8.80 -0.94
C GLN A 171 8.29 -9.09 0.28
N ILE A 172 8.25 -10.33 0.76
CA ILE A 172 7.55 -10.68 2.01
C ILE A 172 8.20 -9.98 3.21
N LEU A 173 9.54 -9.91 3.28
CA LEU A 173 10.24 -9.18 4.35
C LEU A 173 9.88 -7.69 4.33
N ASN A 174 9.89 -7.06 3.15
CA ASN A 174 9.52 -5.67 2.98
C ASN A 174 8.07 -5.40 3.44
N LEU A 175 7.13 -6.26 3.05
CA LEU A 175 5.74 -6.19 3.52
C LEU A 175 5.66 -6.37 5.04
N ALA A 176 6.38 -7.33 5.60
CA ALA A 176 6.41 -7.62 7.03
C ALA A 176 6.99 -6.46 7.85
N SER A 177 8.08 -5.81 7.39
CA SER A 177 8.67 -4.66 8.08
C SER A 177 7.70 -3.48 8.18
N ILE A 178 6.91 -3.24 7.12
CA ILE A 178 5.85 -2.24 7.12
C ILE A 178 4.73 -2.64 8.08
N MET A 179 4.29 -3.90 8.04
CA MET A 179 3.20 -4.38 8.89
C MET A 179 3.58 -4.49 10.37
N ALA A 180 4.87 -4.54 10.72
CA ALA A 180 5.33 -4.45 12.11
C ALA A 180 4.90 -3.14 12.78
N MET A 181 4.76 -2.05 12.02
CA MET A 181 4.25 -0.76 12.51
C MET A 181 2.72 -0.77 12.70
N GLN A 182 2.00 -1.77 12.21
CA GLN A 182 0.54 -1.92 12.27
C GLN A 182 -0.21 -0.74 11.64
N PRO A 183 0.04 -0.43 10.36
CA PRO A 183 -0.64 0.65 9.68
C PRO A 183 -2.13 0.35 9.49
N SER A 184 -2.98 1.39 9.50
CA SER A 184 -4.40 1.26 9.18
C SER A 184 -4.66 1.09 7.68
N VAL A 185 -3.73 1.57 6.84
CA VAL A 185 -3.77 1.46 5.39
C VAL A 185 -2.47 0.91 4.84
N LEU A 186 -2.59 0.01 3.87
CA LEU A 186 -1.49 -0.55 3.10
C LEU A 186 -1.67 -0.20 1.62
N ILE A 187 -0.74 0.57 1.08
CA ILE A 187 -0.69 0.95 -0.34
C ILE A 187 0.40 0.12 -1.01
N LEU A 188 0.08 -0.52 -2.13
CA LEU A 188 1.02 -1.39 -2.85
C LEU A 188 1.07 -0.98 -4.34
N ASP A 189 2.27 -0.59 -4.79
CA ASP A 189 2.51 -0.16 -6.17
C ASP A 189 3.19 -1.27 -6.98
N GLU A 190 2.41 -2.07 -7.72
CA GLU A 190 2.83 -3.21 -8.54
C GLU A 190 3.77 -4.19 -7.81
N PRO A 191 3.41 -4.66 -6.58
CA PRO A 191 4.33 -5.37 -5.70
C PRO A 191 4.77 -6.74 -6.24
N THR A 192 4.04 -7.33 -7.19
CA THR A 192 4.35 -8.66 -7.72
C THR A 192 5.07 -8.62 -9.09
N SER A 193 5.33 -7.43 -9.63
CA SER A 193 5.86 -7.25 -10.99
C SER A 193 7.21 -7.94 -11.25
N GLN A 194 8.03 -8.12 -10.20
CA GLN A 194 9.36 -8.75 -10.27
C GLN A 194 9.37 -10.20 -9.75
N LEU A 195 8.21 -10.75 -9.39
CA LEU A 195 8.08 -12.08 -8.83
C LEU A 195 7.70 -13.11 -9.88
N ASP A 196 8.20 -14.34 -9.68
CA ASP A 196 7.66 -15.49 -10.40
C ASP A 196 6.19 -15.76 -10.02
N PRO A 197 5.43 -16.53 -10.81
CA PRO A 197 4.00 -16.71 -10.56
C PRO A 197 3.67 -17.30 -9.18
N ILE A 198 4.51 -18.20 -8.66
CA ILE A 198 4.27 -18.85 -7.36
C ILE A 198 4.46 -17.83 -6.24
N ALA A 199 5.59 -17.11 -6.24
CA ALA A 199 5.89 -16.09 -5.25
C ALA A 199 4.87 -14.93 -5.31
N ALA A 200 4.37 -14.57 -6.51
CA ALA A 200 3.34 -13.56 -6.68
C ALA A 200 2.01 -13.99 -6.04
N SER A 201 1.57 -15.21 -6.28
CA SER A 201 0.35 -15.76 -5.67
C SER A 201 0.47 -15.83 -4.14
N GLU A 202 1.60 -16.32 -3.61
CA GLU A 202 1.87 -16.35 -2.16
C GLU A 202 1.83 -14.94 -1.55
N PHE A 203 2.42 -13.95 -2.23
CA PHE A 203 2.40 -12.56 -1.80
C PHE A 203 0.97 -11.99 -1.74
N LEU A 204 0.17 -12.16 -2.80
CA LEU A 204 -1.22 -11.69 -2.86
C LEU A 204 -2.09 -12.39 -1.81
N HIS A 205 -1.90 -13.69 -1.56
CA HIS A 205 -2.56 -14.39 -0.47
C HIS A 205 -2.20 -13.78 0.90
N CYS A 206 -0.94 -13.39 1.10
CA CYS A 206 -0.50 -12.73 2.33
C CYS A 206 -1.18 -11.37 2.50
N VAL A 207 -1.29 -10.57 1.43
CA VAL A 207 -2.01 -9.28 1.44
C VAL A 207 -3.50 -9.48 1.75
N SER A 208 -4.13 -10.49 1.16
CA SER A 208 -5.53 -10.83 1.46
C SER A 208 -5.74 -11.19 2.94
N ARG A 209 -4.82 -11.97 3.53
CA ARG A 209 -4.86 -12.28 4.96
C ARG A 209 -4.72 -11.03 5.84
N ILE A 210 -3.83 -10.10 5.48
CA ILE A 210 -3.68 -8.81 6.19
C ILE A 210 -5.01 -8.06 6.19
N ASN A 211 -5.69 -7.98 5.04
CA ASN A 211 -6.98 -7.31 4.96
C ASN A 211 -8.05 -8.03 5.81
N HIS A 212 -8.23 -9.35 5.63
CA HIS A 212 -9.30 -10.09 6.29
C HIS A 212 -9.06 -10.34 7.79
N GLU A 213 -7.82 -10.67 8.20
CA GLU A 213 -7.52 -11.04 9.59
C GLU A 213 -7.19 -9.81 10.47
N LEU A 214 -6.55 -8.77 9.87
CA LEU A 214 -6.14 -7.58 10.63
C LEU A 214 -7.04 -6.36 10.37
N GLY A 215 -7.96 -6.43 9.40
CA GLY A 215 -8.85 -5.32 9.05
C GLY A 215 -8.16 -4.14 8.36
N THR A 216 -6.92 -4.32 7.90
CA THR A 216 -6.15 -3.26 7.23
C THR A 216 -6.78 -2.91 5.89
N THR A 217 -7.01 -1.63 5.63
CA THR A 217 -7.44 -1.15 4.32
C THR A 217 -6.34 -1.35 3.29
N VAL A 218 -6.66 -1.89 2.11
CA VAL A 218 -5.68 -2.18 1.06
C VAL A 218 -5.99 -1.40 -0.21
N ILE A 219 -4.99 -0.72 -0.76
CA ILE A 219 -5.05 -0.07 -2.08
C ILE A 219 -3.88 -0.60 -2.90
N ILE A 220 -4.16 -1.33 -3.97
CA ILE A 220 -3.13 -2.00 -4.76
C ILE A 220 -3.24 -1.65 -6.24
N THR A 221 -2.09 -1.49 -6.90
CA THR A 221 -2.00 -1.53 -8.36
C THR A 221 -1.35 -2.85 -8.77
N GLU A 222 -1.90 -3.51 -9.78
CA GLU A 222 -1.37 -4.77 -10.29
C GLU A 222 -1.63 -4.94 -11.79
N HIS A 223 -0.75 -5.72 -12.44
CA HIS A 223 -0.93 -6.17 -13.83
C HIS A 223 -1.56 -7.57 -13.91
N ARG A 224 -1.44 -8.37 -12.86
CA ARG A 224 -2.02 -9.74 -12.75
C ARG A 224 -3.46 -9.66 -12.27
N LEU A 225 -4.33 -9.09 -13.11
CA LEU A 225 -5.72 -8.81 -12.71
C LEU A 225 -6.51 -10.07 -12.35
N ASP A 226 -6.24 -11.18 -13.01
CA ASP A 226 -6.91 -12.47 -12.74
C ASP A 226 -6.66 -12.98 -11.31
N GLU A 227 -5.51 -12.62 -10.71
CA GLU A 227 -5.14 -13.01 -9.36
C GLU A 227 -5.63 -12.03 -8.29
N VAL A 228 -5.64 -10.71 -8.59
CA VAL A 228 -5.96 -9.67 -7.60
C VAL A 228 -7.45 -9.33 -7.53
N LEU A 229 -8.17 -9.33 -8.67
CA LEU A 229 -9.59 -8.96 -8.70
C LEU A 229 -10.48 -9.84 -7.82
N PRO A 230 -10.24 -11.17 -7.70
CA PRO A 230 -11.03 -12.00 -6.77
C PRO A 230 -10.85 -11.64 -5.29
N LEU A 231 -9.78 -10.89 -4.94
CA LEU A 231 -9.48 -10.46 -3.58
C LEU A 231 -10.04 -9.07 -3.28
N SER A 232 -10.49 -8.34 -4.32
CA SER A 232 -10.88 -6.94 -4.22
C SER A 232 -12.38 -6.78 -3.98
N ASP A 233 -12.74 -5.81 -3.15
CA ASP A 233 -14.12 -5.37 -2.99
C ASP A 233 -14.56 -4.49 -4.18
N ARG A 234 -13.57 -3.78 -4.76
CA ARG A 234 -13.80 -2.82 -5.85
C ARG A 234 -12.53 -2.58 -6.66
#